data_f32860ca58efa2c62c1f19f28aabf8b1
#
_entry.id   f32860ca58efa2c62c1f19f28aabf8b1
#
_cell.length_a   1.000
_cell.length_b   1.000
_cell.length_c   1.000
_cell.angle_alpha   90.00
_cell.angle_beta   90.00
_cell.angle_gamma   90.00
#
_symmetry.space_group_name_H-M   'P 1'
#
loop_
_entity.id
_entity.type
_entity.pdbx_description
1 polymer ?
#
loop_
_entity_poly.entity_id
_entity_poly.type
_entity_poly.pdbx_seq_one_letter_code
_entity_poly.pdbx_strand_id
1 'polypeptide(L)'
;MAGKIVAKVERCIGCKACELACAVAHSTKRSVVEVVLAGELPKKRIQVHQVPGKKVPLNCNHCTNATCIDYCITGAMHRRNDGIVTNEDGPSECNGCWMCIMSCPFGAIIQDEETHKPIKCDQNCLRNHKIPRCVQACPTKALLYWQVDDLKAQAIKNAKNKIDQLYNHNS
;
A
#
# COMPACT_ATOMS: atom_id res chain seq x y z
N MET A 1 13.34 9.15 1.64
CA MET A 1 12.66 8.03 0.93
C MET A 1 11.30 7.84 1.55
N ALA A 2 10.28 7.56 0.73
CA ALA A 2 8.94 7.29 1.24
C ALA A 2 8.93 6.05 2.16
N GLY A 3 8.14 6.09 3.21
CA GLY A 3 7.99 4.96 4.11
C GLY A 3 7.18 3.82 3.47
N LYS A 4 7.23 2.65 4.09
CA LYS A 4 6.50 1.46 3.64
C LYS A 4 5.37 1.11 4.59
N ILE A 5 4.25 0.68 4.02
CA ILE A 5 3.14 0.10 4.78
C ILE A 5 3.39 -1.40 4.90
N VAL A 6 3.50 -1.88 6.13
CA VAL A 6 3.76 -3.29 6.46
C VAL A 6 2.54 -3.88 7.15
N ALA A 7 2.14 -5.08 6.75
CA ALA A 7 1.01 -5.80 7.33
C ALA A 7 1.47 -6.90 8.29
N LYS A 8 0.96 -6.86 9.53
CA LYS A 8 1.00 -7.97 10.49
C LYS A 8 -0.29 -8.77 10.33
N VAL A 9 -0.22 -9.79 9.48
CA VAL A 9 -1.40 -10.57 9.05
C VAL A 9 -2.12 -11.24 10.23
N GLU A 10 -1.37 -11.68 11.23
CA GLU A 10 -1.86 -12.29 12.46
C GLU A 10 -2.78 -11.37 13.30
N ARG A 11 -2.70 -10.05 13.11
CA ARG A 11 -3.53 -9.06 13.79
C ARG A 11 -4.74 -8.62 12.97
N CYS A 12 -4.82 -9.03 11.70
CA CYS A 12 -5.87 -8.57 10.81
C CYS A 12 -7.16 -9.34 11.06
N ILE A 13 -8.21 -8.65 11.48
CA ILE A 13 -9.56 -9.20 11.71
C ILE A 13 -10.48 -9.10 10.48
N GLY A 14 -10.00 -8.49 9.39
CA GLY A 14 -10.78 -8.34 8.15
C GLY A 14 -11.90 -7.30 8.20
N CYS A 15 -11.86 -6.34 9.13
CA CYS A 15 -12.92 -5.33 9.32
C CYS A 15 -13.07 -4.33 8.17
N LYS A 16 -12.12 -4.30 7.21
CA LYS A 16 -12.09 -3.40 6.04
C LYS A 16 -12.08 -1.89 6.34
N ALA A 17 -11.89 -1.47 7.60
CA ALA A 17 -11.75 -0.06 7.96
C ALA A 17 -10.63 0.65 7.18
N CYS A 18 -9.55 -0.06 6.85
CA CYS A 18 -8.46 0.44 6.03
C CYS A 18 -8.89 0.72 4.58
N GLU A 19 -9.77 -0.12 4.00
CA GLU A 19 -10.31 0.09 2.66
C GLU A 19 -11.18 1.33 2.61
N LEU A 20 -12.11 1.47 3.58
CA LEU A 20 -12.99 2.64 3.69
C LEU A 20 -12.19 3.93 3.88
N ALA A 21 -11.26 3.94 4.82
CA ALA A 21 -10.43 5.11 5.08
C ALA A 21 -9.55 5.49 3.87
N CYS A 22 -9.07 4.50 3.11
CA CYS A 22 -8.32 4.72 1.88
C CYS A 22 -9.22 5.34 0.80
N ALA A 23 -10.42 4.81 0.59
CA ALA A 23 -11.38 5.31 -0.38
C ALA A 23 -11.73 6.78 -0.08
N VAL A 24 -12.11 7.10 1.15
CA VAL A 24 -12.44 8.47 1.58
C VAL A 24 -11.25 9.42 1.41
N ALA A 25 -10.03 8.97 1.70
CA ALA A 25 -8.83 9.80 1.53
C ALA A 25 -8.51 10.15 0.06
N HIS A 26 -9.06 9.38 -0.88
CA HIS A 26 -8.91 9.59 -2.33
C HIS A 26 -10.19 10.10 -2.99
N SER A 27 -11.18 10.50 -2.20
CA SER A 27 -12.40 11.15 -2.68
C SER A 27 -12.23 12.67 -2.77
N THR A 28 -13.17 13.34 -3.43
CA THR A 28 -13.25 14.81 -3.43
C THR A 28 -13.65 15.36 -2.07
N LYS A 29 -14.39 14.56 -1.30
CA LYS A 29 -14.83 14.85 0.07
C LYS A 29 -13.88 14.19 1.07
N ARG A 30 -13.86 14.70 2.30
CA ARG A 30 -12.92 14.22 3.34
C ARG A 30 -13.58 13.46 4.49
N SER A 31 -14.89 13.37 4.47
CA SER A 31 -15.71 12.70 5.46
C SER A 31 -16.55 11.60 4.81
N VAL A 32 -16.71 10.47 5.50
CA VAL A 32 -17.58 9.37 5.05
C VAL A 32 -19.00 9.87 4.79
N VAL A 33 -19.53 10.71 5.68
CA VAL A 33 -20.88 11.25 5.56
C VAL A 33 -21.01 12.12 4.30
N GLU A 34 -20.06 13.00 4.05
CA GLU A 34 -20.06 13.87 2.86
C GLU A 34 -19.96 13.06 1.57
N VAL A 35 -19.13 12.00 1.55
CA VAL A 35 -18.98 11.08 0.41
C VAL A 35 -20.31 10.41 0.10
N VAL A 36 -21.00 9.88 1.14
CA VAL A 36 -22.28 9.20 0.98
C VAL A 36 -23.36 10.17 0.52
N LEU A 37 -23.46 11.36 1.13
CA LEU A 37 -24.43 12.39 0.73
C LEU A 37 -24.23 12.93 -0.69
N ALA A 38 -22.96 12.96 -1.15
CA ALA A 38 -22.62 13.35 -2.51
C ALA A 38 -22.83 12.23 -3.53
N GLY A 39 -23.18 11.02 -3.12
CA GLY A 39 -23.28 9.84 -4.00
C GLY A 39 -21.96 9.45 -4.66
N GLU A 40 -20.82 9.87 -4.08
CA GLU A 40 -19.50 9.56 -4.62
C GLU A 40 -19.11 8.11 -4.28
N LEU A 41 -18.56 7.39 -5.26
CA LEU A 41 -18.04 6.02 -5.10
C LEU A 41 -16.51 6.01 -5.22
N PRO A 42 -15.80 6.48 -4.18
CA PRO A 42 -14.36 6.62 -4.24
C PRO A 42 -13.65 5.26 -4.28
N LYS A 43 -12.55 5.20 -5.03
CA LYS A 43 -11.80 3.97 -5.29
C LYS A 43 -10.75 3.74 -4.19
N LYS A 44 -10.82 2.60 -3.52
CA LYS A 44 -9.80 2.18 -2.55
C LYS A 44 -8.51 1.74 -3.27
N ARG A 45 -7.36 1.90 -2.61
CA ARG A 45 -6.03 1.52 -3.11
C ARG A 45 -5.35 0.46 -2.24
N ILE A 46 -6.08 -0.12 -1.31
CA ILE A 46 -5.73 -1.26 -0.47
C ILE A 46 -6.90 -2.24 -0.48
N GLN A 47 -6.63 -3.54 -0.48
CA GLN A 47 -7.66 -4.58 -0.45
C GLN A 47 -7.39 -5.57 0.67
N VAL A 48 -8.44 -6.03 1.34
CA VAL A 48 -8.36 -7.09 2.34
C VAL A 48 -8.91 -8.38 1.73
N HIS A 49 -8.01 -9.32 1.49
CA HIS A 49 -8.35 -10.63 0.95
C HIS A 49 -8.54 -11.64 2.06
N GLN A 50 -9.49 -12.55 1.85
CA GLN A 50 -9.68 -13.70 2.71
C GLN A 50 -8.99 -14.90 2.09
N VAL A 51 -8.05 -15.48 2.81
CA VAL A 51 -7.40 -16.73 2.47
C VAL A 51 -7.73 -17.76 3.57
N PRO A 52 -7.60 -19.06 3.36
CA PRO A 52 -7.89 -20.06 4.38
C PRO A 52 -7.21 -19.72 5.71
N GLY A 53 -8.02 -19.52 6.76
CA GLY A 53 -7.55 -19.21 8.12
C GLY A 53 -6.98 -17.80 8.37
N LYS A 54 -6.89 -16.92 7.36
CA LYS A 54 -6.28 -15.59 7.53
C LYS A 54 -6.99 -14.49 6.73
N LYS A 55 -6.82 -13.25 7.19
CA LYS A 55 -7.22 -12.03 6.47
C LYS A 55 -5.96 -11.26 6.13
N VAL A 56 -5.75 -10.95 4.85
CA VAL A 56 -4.51 -10.35 4.35
C VAL A 56 -4.81 -9.00 3.71
N PRO A 57 -4.41 -7.89 4.34
CA PRO A 57 -4.48 -6.59 3.68
C PRO A 57 -3.33 -6.46 2.68
N LEU A 58 -3.66 -6.27 1.41
CA LEU A 58 -2.71 -6.09 0.31
C LEU A 58 -2.69 -4.64 -0.14
N ASN A 59 -1.50 -4.08 -0.19
CA ASN A 59 -1.22 -2.76 -0.75
C ASN A 59 0.06 -2.80 -1.59
N CYS A 60 0.30 -1.76 -2.37
CA CYS A 60 1.52 -1.68 -3.16
C CYS A 60 2.76 -1.55 -2.26
N ASN A 61 3.75 -2.41 -2.50
CA ASN A 61 5.02 -2.44 -1.78
C ASN A 61 6.06 -1.44 -2.32
N HIS A 62 5.77 -0.75 -3.44
CA HIS A 62 6.72 0.12 -4.14
C HIS A 62 8.08 -0.57 -4.31
N CYS A 63 8.05 -1.77 -4.89
CA CYS A 63 9.20 -2.67 -5.02
C CYS A 63 10.43 -1.97 -5.59
N THR A 64 11.62 -2.32 -5.13
CA THR A 64 12.88 -1.82 -5.69
C THR A 64 13.00 -2.24 -7.16
N ASN A 65 12.79 -3.53 -7.44
CA ASN A 65 12.67 -4.08 -8.79
C ASN A 65 11.18 -4.18 -9.11
N ALA A 66 10.64 -3.16 -9.75
CA ALA A 66 9.20 -3.02 -9.95
C ALA A 66 8.80 -3.56 -11.32
N THR A 67 8.46 -4.85 -11.40
CA THR A 67 8.01 -5.52 -12.64
C THR A 67 6.90 -4.75 -13.34
N CYS A 68 6.02 -4.07 -12.61
CA CYS A 68 4.97 -3.24 -13.19
C CYS A 68 5.51 -2.02 -13.97
N ILE A 69 6.73 -1.56 -13.68
CA ILE A 69 7.42 -0.54 -14.48
C ILE A 69 8.03 -1.21 -15.72
N ASP A 70 8.74 -2.32 -15.51
CA ASP A 70 9.47 -3.02 -16.58
C ASP A 70 8.52 -3.49 -17.70
N TYR A 71 7.32 -3.93 -17.35
CA TYR A 71 6.28 -4.37 -18.28
C TYR A 71 5.33 -3.28 -18.76
N CYS A 72 5.55 -2.01 -18.41
CA CYS A 72 4.71 -0.92 -18.86
C CYS A 72 5.10 -0.46 -20.27
N ILE A 73 4.33 -0.88 -21.27
CA ILE A 73 4.63 -0.57 -22.69
C ILE A 73 4.62 0.91 -23.04
N THR A 74 3.83 1.72 -22.32
CA THR A 74 3.78 3.18 -22.56
C THR A 74 4.73 3.96 -21.68
N GLY A 75 5.37 3.32 -20.67
CA GLY A 75 6.19 4.02 -19.67
C GLY A 75 5.36 4.85 -18.67
N ALA A 76 4.02 4.75 -18.69
CA ALA A 76 3.17 5.47 -17.73
C ALA A 76 3.43 5.06 -16.29
N MET A 77 3.72 3.77 -16.05
CA MET A 77 4.12 3.30 -14.72
C MET A 77 5.59 3.65 -14.50
N HIS A 78 5.86 4.49 -13.52
CA HIS A 78 7.20 5.01 -13.26
C HIS A 78 7.47 5.13 -11.76
N ARG A 79 8.71 5.45 -11.40
CA ARG A 79 9.13 5.73 -10.04
C ARG A 79 9.37 7.22 -9.87
N ARG A 80 8.68 7.82 -8.89
CA ARG A 80 8.93 9.21 -8.48
C ARG A 80 10.25 9.32 -7.72
N ASN A 81 10.76 10.55 -7.59
CA ASN A 81 12.00 10.86 -6.86
C ASN A 81 11.94 10.46 -5.37
N ASP A 82 10.74 10.40 -4.78
CA ASP A 82 10.51 9.94 -3.40
C ASP A 82 10.56 8.40 -3.26
N GLY A 83 10.69 7.67 -4.38
CA GLY A 83 10.74 6.20 -4.42
C GLY A 83 9.38 5.53 -4.61
N ILE A 84 8.29 6.28 -4.67
CA ILE A 84 6.95 5.77 -4.91
C ILE A 84 6.80 5.35 -6.38
N VAL A 85 6.32 4.14 -6.61
CA VAL A 85 5.92 3.68 -7.94
C VAL A 85 4.48 4.13 -8.19
N THR A 86 4.21 4.78 -9.31
CA THR A 86 2.90 5.31 -9.67
C THR A 86 2.70 5.33 -11.19
N ASN A 87 1.47 5.49 -11.62
CA ASN A 87 1.07 5.75 -13.01
C ASN A 87 0.42 7.14 -13.17
N GLU A 88 0.49 7.96 -12.11
CA GLU A 88 0.00 9.34 -12.09
C GLU A 88 1.17 10.32 -12.24
N ASP A 89 0.91 11.46 -12.87
CA ASP A 89 1.88 12.55 -13.05
C ASP A 89 3.19 12.11 -13.78
N GLY A 90 3.09 11.11 -14.65
CA GLY A 90 4.22 10.57 -15.39
C GLY A 90 4.43 11.22 -16.77
N PRO A 91 5.56 10.88 -17.42
CA PRO A 91 5.91 11.44 -18.74
C PRO A 91 5.02 10.93 -19.87
N SER A 92 4.26 9.87 -19.65
CA SER A 92 3.43 9.23 -20.66
C SER A 92 2.06 8.86 -20.10
N GLU A 93 1.06 8.84 -20.96
CA GLU A 93 -0.29 8.42 -20.57
C GLU A 93 -0.44 6.90 -20.58
N CYS A 94 -1.29 6.41 -19.66
CA CYS A 94 -1.67 5.02 -19.58
C CYS A 94 -2.76 4.71 -20.65
N ASN A 95 -2.56 3.64 -21.42
CA ASN A 95 -3.50 3.17 -22.45
C ASN A 95 -4.41 2.01 -21.97
N GLY A 96 -4.35 1.62 -20.69
CA GLY A 96 -5.21 0.58 -20.14
C GLY A 96 -4.86 -0.85 -20.57
N CYS A 97 -3.63 -1.15 -20.94
CA CYS A 97 -3.24 -2.49 -21.41
C CYS A 97 -3.18 -3.58 -20.32
N TRP A 98 -3.29 -3.20 -19.04
CA TRP A 98 -3.33 -4.10 -17.87
C TRP A 98 -2.09 -4.94 -17.60
N MET A 99 -1.02 -4.77 -18.35
CA MET A 99 0.23 -5.53 -18.17
C MET A 99 0.81 -5.39 -16.74
N CYS A 100 0.67 -4.21 -16.14
CA CYS A 100 1.11 -3.96 -14.77
C CYS A 100 0.32 -4.76 -13.72
N ILE A 101 -0.95 -5.07 -13.97
CA ILE A 101 -1.78 -5.92 -13.10
C ILE A 101 -1.26 -7.35 -13.16
N MET A 102 -1.07 -7.86 -14.38
CA MET A 102 -0.62 -9.24 -14.60
C MET A 102 0.81 -9.48 -14.10
N SER A 103 1.68 -8.46 -14.21
CA SER A 103 3.07 -8.56 -13.76
C SER A 103 3.26 -8.36 -12.25
N CYS A 104 2.23 -7.91 -11.52
CA CYS A 104 2.37 -7.65 -10.08
C CYS A 104 2.33 -8.95 -9.27
N PRO A 105 3.45 -9.39 -8.64
CA PRO A 105 3.47 -10.64 -7.89
C PRO A 105 2.65 -10.60 -6.60
N PHE A 106 2.21 -9.41 -6.18
CA PHE A 106 1.44 -9.19 -4.95
C PHE A 106 -0.05 -8.97 -5.19
N GLY A 107 -0.51 -8.87 -6.45
CA GLY A 107 -1.90 -8.55 -6.77
C GLY A 107 -2.36 -7.19 -6.21
N ALA A 108 -1.43 -6.23 -6.05
CA ALA A 108 -1.68 -4.96 -5.38
C ALA A 108 -2.16 -3.85 -6.32
N ILE A 109 -2.45 -4.17 -7.57
CA ILE A 109 -2.92 -3.24 -8.60
C ILE A 109 -4.35 -3.65 -8.98
N ILE A 110 -5.25 -2.69 -8.98
CA ILE A 110 -6.67 -2.87 -9.23
C ILE A 110 -7.02 -2.29 -10.58
N GLN A 111 -7.92 -2.92 -11.31
CA GLN A 111 -8.49 -2.36 -12.52
C GLN A 111 -9.56 -1.33 -12.16
N ASP A 112 -9.53 -0.18 -12.82
CA ASP A 112 -10.62 0.79 -12.82
C ASP A 112 -11.31 0.77 -14.19
N GLU A 113 -12.53 0.28 -14.22
CA GLU A 113 -13.31 0.14 -15.45
C GLU A 113 -13.83 1.49 -15.99
N GLU A 114 -14.03 2.48 -15.12
CA GLU A 114 -14.50 3.80 -15.53
C GLU A 114 -13.43 4.61 -16.26
N THR A 115 -12.22 4.64 -15.69
CA THR A 115 -11.11 5.42 -16.27
C THR A 115 -10.25 4.60 -17.22
N HIS A 116 -10.45 3.28 -17.29
CA HIS A 116 -9.58 2.32 -17.98
C HIS A 116 -8.10 2.44 -17.57
N LYS A 117 -7.86 2.80 -16.30
CA LYS A 117 -6.49 2.95 -15.75
C LYS A 117 -6.31 2.07 -14.52
N PRO A 118 -5.09 1.55 -14.28
CA PRO A 118 -4.80 0.79 -13.08
C PRO A 118 -4.77 1.70 -11.84
N ILE A 119 -5.37 1.23 -10.75
CA ILE A 119 -5.35 1.88 -9.44
C ILE A 119 -4.46 1.08 -8.50
N LYS A 120 -3.60 1.77 -7.80
CA LYS A 120 -2.73 1.21 -6.76
C LYS A 120 -2.41 2.25 -5.69
N CYS A 121 -1.91 1.82 -4.55
CA CYS A 121 -1.43 2.76 -3.54
C CYS A 121 -0.31 3.63 -4.12
N ASP A 122 -0.47 4.93 -4.08
CA ASP A 122 0.45 5.97 -4.52
C ASP A 122 0.95 6.83 -3.35
N GLN A 123 0.47 6.53 -2.15
CA GLN A 123 0.72 7.28 -0.91
C GLN A 123 0.32 8.78 -0.98
N ASN A 124 -0.49 9.19 -1.96
CA ASN A 124 -0.92 10.59 -2.08
C ASN A 124 -1.74 11.08 -0.87
N CYS A 125 -2.34 10.16 -0.10
CA CYS A 125 -2.98 10.53 1.17
C CYS A 125 -1.99 11.16 2.18
N LEU A 126 -0.68 10.93 2.04
CA LEU A 126 0.36 11.56 2.87
C LEU A 126 0.57 13.05 2.59
N ARG A 127 0.11 13.57 1.44
CA ARG A 127 0.15 15.02 1.16
C ARG A 127 -0.62 15.82 2.21
N ASN A 128 -1.66 15.23 2.81
CA ASN A 128 -2.52 15.87 3.81
C ASN A 128 -2.40 15.23 5.21
N HIS A 129 -1.64 14.14 5.35
CA HIS A 129 -1.54 13.38 6.58
C HIS A 129 -0.11 12.88 6.81
N LYS A 130 0.35 12.89 8.06
CA LYS A 130 1.67 12.38 8.44
C LYS A 130 1.76 10.84 8.39
N ILE A 131 0.61 10.17 8.52
CA ILE A 131 0.49 8.70 8.54
C ILE A 131 -0.57 8.30 7.50
N PRO A 132 -0.36 7.22 6.72
CA PRO A 132 -1.35 6.73 5.78
C PRO A 132 -2.70 6.46 6.45
N ARG A 133 -3.78 6.89 5.82
CA ARG A 133 -5.13 6.78 6.40
C ARG A 133 -5.55 5.34 6.71
N CYS A 134 -5.13 4.38 5.87
CA CYS A 134 -5.36 2.96 6.12
C CYS A 134 -4.68 2.46 7.40
N VAL A 135 -3.48 2.96 7.70
CA VAL A 135 -2.74 2.64 8.93
C VAL A 135 -3.41 3.27 10.13
N GLN A 136 -3.81 4.55 10.02
CA GLN A 136 -4.46 5.29 11.10
C GLN A 136 -5.82 4.67 11.47
N ALA A 137 -6.58 4.20 10.49
CA ALA A 137 -7.90 3.61 10.67
C ALA A 137 -7.87 2.14 11.14
N CYS A 138 -6.70 1.50 11.22
CA CYS A 138 -6.60 0.09 11.60
C CYS A 138 -6.77 -0.10 13.11
N PRO A 139 -7.89 -0.66 13.62
CA PRO A 139 -8.16 -0.75 15.06
C PRO A 139 -7.20 -1.72 15.77
N THR A 140 -6.77 -2.77 15.09
CA THR A 140 -5.88 -3.80 15.65
C THR A 140 -4.40 -3.50 15.42
N LYS A 141 -4.10 -2.36 14.77
CA LYS A 141 -2.73 -2.00 14.36
C LYS A 141 -2.05 -3.13 13.55
N ALA A 142 -2.84 -3.81 12.73
CA ALA A 142 -2.32 -4.80 11.78
C ALA A 142 -1.53 -4.12 10.64
N LEU A 143 -1.83 -2.86 10.31
CA LEU A 143 -1.06 -2.07 9.37
C LEU A 143 -0.13 -1.11 10.13
N LEU A 144 1.12 -1.10 9.75
CA LEU A 144 2.16 -0.23 10.31
C LEU A 144 2.78 0.60 9.17
N TYR A 145 3.15 1.83 9.46
CA TYR A 145 3.89 2.68 8.54
C TYR A 145 5.31 2.88 9.09
N TRP A 146 6.30 2.42 8.34
CA TRP A 146 7.70 2.48 8.72
C TRP A 146 8.49 3.32 7.74
N GLN A 147 9.28 4.23 8.26
CA GLN A 147 10.32 4.90 7.50
C GLN A 147 11.46 3.89 7.22
N VAL A 148 12.21 4.12 6.15
CA VAL A 148 13.30 3.19 5.78
C VAL A 148 14.35 3.08 6.89
N ASP A 149 14.60 4.18 7.59
CA ASP A 149 15.56 4.21 8.69
C ASP A 149 15.06 3.43 9.91
N ASP A 150 13.75 3.47 10.21
CA ASP A 150 13.12 2.65 11.25
C ASP A 150 13.21 1.16 10.91
N LEU A 151 13.08 0.79 9.64
CA LEU A 151 13.22 -0.59 9.18
C LEU A 151 14.64 -1.12 9.41
N LYS A 152 15.66 -0.31 9.13
CA LYS A 152 17.06 -0.65 9.40
C LYS A 152 17.32 -0.80 10.89
N ALA A 153 16.86 0.15 11.69
CA ALA A 153 17.01 0.11 13.16
C ALA A 153 16.34 -1.13 13.75
N GLN A 154 15.13 -1.48 13.30
CA GLN A 154 14.42 -2.67 13.75
C GLN A 154 15.12 -3.97 13.32
N ALA A 155 15.65 -4.03 12.09
CA ALA A 155 16.41 -5.18 11.61
C ALA A 155 17.67 -5.41 12.45
N ILE A 156 18.41 -4.35 12.77
CA ILE A 156 19.59 -4.41 13.64
C ILE A 156 19.20 -4.87 15.05
N LYS A 157 18.12 -4.34 15.63
CA LYS A 157 17.62 -4.75 16.95
C LYS A 157 17.23 -6.21 16.97
N ASN A 158 16.52 -6.70 15.95
CA ASN A 158 16.13 -8.11 15.85
C ASN A 158 17.35 -9.02 15.71
N ALA A 159 18.35 -8.62 14.93
CA ALA A 159 19.61 -9.36 14.81
C ALA A 159 20.36 -9.45 16.14
N LYS A 160 20.49 -8.34 16.88
CA LYS A 160 21.09 -8.32 18.22
C LYS A 160 20.37 -9.27 19.18
N ASN A 161 19.04 -9.17 19.28
CA ASN A 161 18.25 -10.03 20.15
C ASN A 161 18.42 -11.52 19.81
N LYS A 162 18.54 -11.85 18.53
CA LYS A 162 18.76 -13.23 18.09
C LYS A 162 20.16 -13.73 18.47
N ILE A 163 21.16 -12.88 18.37
CA ILE A 163 22.53 -13.17 18.81
C ILE A 163 22.55 -13.40 20.31
N ASP A 164 21.97 -12.49 21.11
CA ASP A 164 21.92 -12.62 22.58
C ASP A 164 21.23 -13.92 23.03
N GLN A 165 20.16 -14.32 22.34
CA GLN A 165 19.49 -15.61 22.62
C GLN A 165 20.40 -16.81 22.34
N LEU A 166 21.20 -16.77 21.27
CA LEU A 166 22.13 -17.84 20.91
C LEU A 166 23.29 -17.98 21.94
N TYR A 167 23.77 -16.85 22.47
CA TYR A 167 24.85 -16.84 23.45
C TYR A 167 24.38 -17.23 24.86
N ASN A 168 23.14 -16.83 25.24
CA ASN A 168 22.60 -17.15 26.58
C ASN A 168 22.08 -18.59 26.72
N HIS A 169 21.93 -19.34 25.63
CA HIS A 169 21.59 -20.77 25.66
C HIS A 169 22.82 -21.68 25.85
N ASN A 170 24.04 -21.14 25.83
CA ASN A 170 25.28 -21.89 25.97
C ASN A 170 25.99 -21.64 27.32
N SER A 171 25.26 -21.09 28.29
CA SER A 171 25.73 -20.90 29.70
C SER A 171 24.84 -21.75 30.68
#